data_f31e8fda8ca430d12244636f51994f03
#
_entry.id   f31e8fda8ca430d12244636f51994f03
#
_cell.length_a   1.000
_cell.length_b   1.000
_cell.length_c   1.000
_cell.angle_alpha   90.00
_cell.angle_beta   90.00
_cell.angle_gamma   90.00
#
_symmetry.space_group_name_H-M   'P 1'
#
loop_
_entity.id
_entity.type
_entity.pdbx_description
1 polymer ?
#
loop_
_entity_poly.entity_id
_entity_poly.type
_entity_poly.pdbx_seq_one_letter_code
_entity_poly.pdbx_strand_id
1 'polypeptide(L)'
;MPVWVAAIVGIALCLFETIVLQLFHVGGFALQLWLPLTLWLAMRKDWAGSAFVLVVLFFPIEWCAGGRLGLVSFGLILPFALVRLSGLSVGAAGFLTHAMMGGAAAILHGLSMVLLLLVFDPESAIIPAILWTLWISGLVAAITTPILLRGMVRLEDWFLPRGRNVSGVRSR
;
A
#
# COMPACT_ATOMS: atom_id res chain seq x y z
N MET A 1 10.84 -12.64 0.31
CA MET A 1 9.87 -12.99 -0.77
C MET A 1 10.46 -12.54 -2.10
N PRO A 2 10.43 -13.37 -3.16
CA PRO A 2 10.86 -12.95 -4.49
C PRO A 2 10.01 -11.78 -5.04
N VAL A 3 10.63 -10.93 -5.85
CA VAL A 3 10.00 -9.70 -6.41
C VAL A 3 8.74 -10.03 -7.23
N TRP A 4 8.78 -11.09 -8.02
CA TRP A 4 7.66 -11.53 -8.85
C TRP A 4 6.45 -12.02 -8.03
N VAL A 5 6.68 -12.65 -6.86
CA VAL A 5 5.58 -13.04 -5.94
C VAL A 5 4.90 -11.81 -5.37
N ALA A 6 5.66 -10.77 -5.00
CA ALA A 6 5.08 -9.52 -4.53
C ALA A 6 4.21 -8.85 -5.60
N ALA A 7 4.65 -8.87 -6.86
CA ALA A 7 3.87 -8.36 -7.98
C ALA A 7 2.56 -9.15 -8.19
N ILE A 8 2.62 -10.48 -8.18
CA ILE A 8 1.42 -11.34 -8.32
C ILE A 8 0.43 -11.09 -7.19
N VAL A 9 0.91 -11.03 -5.94
CA VAL A 9 0.06 -10.74 -4.78
C VAL A 9 -0.59 -9.36 -4.91
N GLY A 10 0.16 -8.36 -5.37
CA GLY A 10 -0.37 -7.03 -5.61
C GLY A 10 -1.47 -6.99 -6.67
N ILE A 11 -1.26 -7.65 -7.79
CA ILE A 11 -2.28 -7.79 -8.85
C ILE A 11 -3.52 -8.52 -8.31
N ALA A 12 -3.33 -9.61 -7.57
CA ALA A 12 -4.43 -10.35 -6.96
C ALA A 12 -5.23 -9.49 -5.97
N LEU A 13 -4.56 -8.66 -5.16
CA LEU A 13 -5.22 -7.72 -4.25
C LEU A 13 -6.02 -6.65 -5.01
N CYS A 14 -5.49 -6.09 -6.09
CA CYS A 14 -6.21 -5.14 -6.94
C CYS A 14 -7.46 -5.77 -7.56
N LEU A 15 -7.36 -6.97 -8.10
CA LEU A 15 -8.50 -7.69 -8.67
C LEU A 15 -9.54 -8.03 -7.60
N PHE A 16 -9.10 -8.51 -6.44
CA PHE A 16 -9.99 -8.81 -5.32
C PHE A 16 -10.74 -7.56 -4.85
N GLU A 17 -10.03 -6.45 -4.69
CA GLU A 17 -10.64 -5.15 -4.34
C GLU A 17 -11.71 -4.75 -5.36
N THR A 18 -11.42 -4.83 -6.66
CA THR A 18 -12.38 -4.49 -7.71
C THR A 18 -13.64 -5.36 -7.64
N ILE A 19 -13.47 -6.67 -7.42
CA ILE A 19 -14.61 -7.61 -7.29
C ILE A 19 -15.45 -7.26 -6.05
N VAL A 20 -14.80 -7.03 -4.91
CA VAL A 20 -15.48 -6.69 -3.65
C VAL A 20 -16.23 -5.36 -3.78
N LEU A 21 -15.60 -4.33 -4.35
CA LEU A 21 -16.23 -3.03 -4.56
C LEU A 21 -17.46 -3.12 -5.46
N GLN A 22 -17.39 -3.92 -6.53
CA GLN A 22 -18.54 -4.15 -7.43
C GLN A 22 -19.68 -4.88 -6.72
N LEU A 23 -19.36 -5.91 -5.91
CA LEU A 23 -20.37 -6.69 -5.19
C LEU A 23 -21.12 -5.87 -4.13
N PHE A 24 -20.41 -5.01 -3.43
CA PHE A 24 -20.99 -4.26 -2.31
C PHE A 24 -21.40 -2.83 -2.65
N HIS A 25 -21.24 -2.40 -3.90
CA HIS A 25 -21.52 -1.03 -4.37
C HIS A 25 -20.83 0.05 -3.48
N VAL A 26 -19.67 -0.28 -2.92
CA VAL A 26 -18.88 0.63 -2.09
C VAL A 26 -18.06 1.52 -3.01
N GLY A 27 -18.06 2.82 -2.78
CA GLY A 27 -17.28 3.77 -3.57
C GLY A 27 -15.78 3.41 -3.57
N GLY A 28 -15.16 3.43 -4.76
CA GLY A 28 -13.82 2.88 -5.04
C GLY A 28 -12.65 3.40 -4.19
N PHE A 29 -12.83 4.46 -3.40
CA PHE A 29 -11.75 5.02 -2.57
C PHE A 29 -11.68 4.44 -1.16
N ALA A 30 -12.63 3.60 -0.75
CA ALA A 30 -12.75 3.20 0.65
C ALA A 30 -11.84 2.02 1.04
N LEU A 31 -11.53 1.10 0.14
CA LEU A 31 -10.91 -0.16 0.53
C LEU A 31 -9.38 -0.18 0.38
N GLN A 32 -8.79 0.34 -0.64
CA GLN A 32 -7.34 0.49 -0.90
C GLN A 32 -6.45 -0.66 -0.40
N LEU A 33 -6.81 -1.93 -0.72
CA LEU A 33 -6.10 -3.13 -0.23
C LEU A 33 -4.65 -3.23 -0.74
N TRP A 34 -4.33 -2.56 -1.83
CA TRP A 34 -2.97 -2.45 -2.37
C TRP A 34 -2.07 -1.52 -1.52
N LEU A 35 -2.66 -0.59 -0.71
CA LEU A 35 -1.88 0.32 0.13
C LEU A 35 -1.02 -0.41 1.18
N PRO A 36 -1.52 -1.38 1.96
CA PRO A 36 -0.68 -2.17 2.85
C PRO A 36 0.48 -2.89 2.16
N LEU A 37 0.30 -3.33 0.90
CA LEU A 37 1.38 -3.92 0.12
C LEU A 37 2.45 -2.89 -0.23
N THR A 38 2.06 -1.67 -0.64
CA THR A 38 3.03 -0.59 -0.93
C THR A 38 3.81 -0.19 0.31
N LEU A 39 3.17 -0.16 1.48
CA LEU A 39 3.84 0.07 2.76
C LEU A 39 4.82 -1.05 3.11
N TRP A 40 4.44 -2.31 2.89
CA TRP A 40 5.34 -3.45 3.08
C TRP A 40 6.57 -3.36 2.16
N LEU A 41 6.38 -2.98 0.89
CA LEU A 41 7.47 -2.73 -0.05
C LEU A 41 8.38 -1.58 0.41
N ALA A 42 7.82 -0.50 0.96
CA ALA A 42 8.56 0.63 1.48
C ALA A 42 9.45 0.25 2.68
N MET A 43 9.00 -0.69 3.51
CA MET A 43 9.75 -1.18 4.67
C MET A 43 10.82 -2.22 4.34
N ARG A 44 10.88 -2.73 3.11
CA ARG A 44 11.92 -3.69 2.69
C ARG A 44 13.27 -3.01 2.48
N LYS A 45 14.36 -3.75 2.73
CA LYS A 45 15.72 -3.27 2.48
C LYS A 45 16.05 -3.17 1.00
N ASP A 46 15.46 -4.05 0.17
CA ASP A 46 15.66 -4.05 -1.28
C ASP A 46 14.91 -2.88 -1.93
N TRP A 47 15.63 -1.80 -2.20
CA TRP A 47 15.12 -0.61 -2.85
C TRP A 47 14.74 -0.86 -4.30
N ALA A 48 15.64 -1.46 -5.07
CA ALA A 48 15.44 -1.64 -6.52
C ALA A 48 14.27 -2.59 -6.80
N GLY A 49 14.21 -3.72 -6.09
CA GLY A 49 13.09 -4.66 -6.21
C GLY A 49 11.77 -4.06 -5.77
N SER A 50 11.76 -3.26 -4.69
CA SER A 50 10.54 -2.59 -4.20
C SER A 50 10.04 -1.54 -5.19
N ALA A 51 10.93 -0.72 -5.75
CA ALA A 51 10.59 0.27 -6.76
C ALA A 51 10.07 -0.38 -8.05
N PHE A 52 10.70 -1.47 -8.49
CA PHE A 52 10.24 -2.23 -9.66
C PHE A 52 8.82 -2.77 -9.48
N VAL A 53 8.54 -3.41 -8.34
CA VAL A 53 7.18 -3.91 -8.05
C VAL A 53 6.17 -2.77 -8.02
N LEU A 54 6.52 -1.63 -7.42
CA LEU A 54 5.63 -0.46 -7.38
C LEU A 54 5.27 0.03 -8.78
N VAL A 55 6.27 0.14 -9.67
CA VAL A 55 6.04 0.54 -11.08
C VAL A 55 5.16 -0.47 -11.81
N VAL A 56 5.38 -1.76 -11.62
CA VAL A 56 4.54 -2.82 -12.21
C VAL A 56 3.10 -2.74 -11.71
N LEU A 57 2.90 -2.35 -10.44
CA LEU A 57 1.57 -2.23 -9.85
C LEU A 57 0.83 -0.94 -10.24
N PHE A 58 1.51 0.08 -10.75
CA PHE A 58 0.86 1.33 -11.16
C PHE A 58 -0.25 1.08 -12.17
N PHE A 59 0.02 0.27 -13.19
CA PHE A 59 -0.97 0.00 -14.22
C PHE A 59 -2.24 -0.71 -13.70
N PRO A 60 -2.16 -1.86 -13.00
CA PRO A 60 -3.36 -2.50 -12.44
C PRO A 60 -4.08 -1.64 -11.40
N ILE A 61 -3.37 -0.86 -10.57
CA ILE A 61 -3.99 0.05 -9.61
C ILE A 61 -4.84 1.11 -10.32
N GLU A 62 -4.29 1.77 -11.33
CA GLU A 62 -5.02 2.77 -12.12
C GLU A 62 -6.20 2.18 -12.87
N TRP A 63 -6.00 0.98 -13.46
CA TRP A 63 -7.06 0.27 -14.16
C TRP A 63 -8.23 -0.07 -13.23
N CYS A 64 -7.93 -0.61 -12.04
CA CYS A 64 -8.94 -0.98 -11.04
C CYS A 64 -9.62 0.24 -10.40
N ALA A 65 -8.91 1.35 -10.26
CA ALA A 65 -9.47 2.58 -9.71
C ALA A 65 -10.44 3.29 -10.65
N GLY A 66 -10.44 2.94 -11.95
CA GLY A 66 -11.32 3.56 -12.96
C GLY A 66 -11.10 5.07 -13.12
N GLY A 67 -9.95 5.57 -12.66
CA GLY A 67 -9.62 6.97 -12.59
C GLY A 67 -8.82 7.48 -13.79
N ARG A 68 -8.35 8.73 -13.68
CA ARG A 68 -7.40 9.31 -14.62
C ARG A 68 -6.04 8.66 -14.42
N LEU A 69 -5.42 8.23 -15.53
CA LEU A 69 -4.10 7.61 -15.51
C LEU A 69 -3.09 8.50 -14.77
N GLY A 70 -2.44 7.91 -13.78
CA GLY A 70 -1.40 8.55 -12.97
C GLY A 70 -1.89 9.14 -11.64
N LEU A 71 -3.15 9.47 -11.48
CA LEU A 71 -3.64 10.15 -10.28
C LEU A 71 -3.42 9.32 -9.00
N VAL A 72 -3.87 8.07 -9.01
CA VAL A 72 -3.77 7.17 -7.85
C VAL A 72 -2.32 6.76 -7.62
N SER A 73 -1.61 6.40 -8.69
CA SER A 73 -0.22 5.95 -8.62
C SER A 73 0.75 7.04 -8.15
N PHE A 74 0.63 8.26 -8.68
CA PHE A 74 1.45 9.39 -8.21
C PHE A 74 1.13 9.79 -6.77
N GLY A 75 -0.16 9.70 -6.37
CA GLY A 75 -0.56 9.90 -4.99
C GLY A 75 0.12 8.94 -4.01
N LEU A 76 0.52 7.73 -4.47
CA LEU A 76 1.25 6.75 -3.66
C LEU A 76 2.70 7.09 -3.38
N ILE A 77 3.33 7.92 -4.20
CA ILE A 77 4.76 8.22 -4.07
C ILE A 77 5.05 8.85 -2.71
N LEU A 78 4.19 9.76 -2.26
CA LEU A 78 4.41 10.46 -0.99
C LEU A 78 4.36 9.52 0.23
N PRO A 79 3.29 8.73 0.47
CA PRO A 79 3.27 7.82 1.61
C PRO A 79 4.35 6.73 1.51
N PHE A 80 4.67 6.23 0.32
CA PHE A 80 5.78 5.30 0.11
C PHE A 80 7.12 5.91 0.53
N ALA A 81 7.42 7.12 0.07
CA ALA A 81 8.67 7.82 0.39
C ALA A 81 8.79 8.12 1.88
N LEU A 82 7.72 8.59 2.52
CA LEU A 82 7.73 8.90 3.96
C LEU A 82 7.97 7.65 4.82
N VAL A 83 7.29 6.53 4.51
CA VAL A 83 7.53 5.27 5.22
C VAL A 83 8.95 4.77 4.97
N ARG A 84 9.45 4.90 3.75
CA ARG A 84 10.83 4.52 3.42
C ARG A 84 11.86 5.33 4.18
N LEU A 85 11.68 6.65 4.24
CA LEU A 85 12.59 7.56 4.94
C LEU A 85 12.53 7.41 6.47
N SER A 86 11.39 6.98 7.02
CA SER A 86 11.26 6.73 8.47
C SER A 86 12.14 5.60 8.98
N GLY A 87 12.70 4.76 8.09
CA GLY A 87 13.51 3.60 8.48
C GLY A 87 12.77 2.52 9.24
N LEU A 88 11.45 2.56 9.30
CA LEU A 88 10.62 1.55 9.96
C LEU A 88 10.81 0.19 9.27
N SER A 89 10.90 -0.86 10.08
CA SER A 89 10.94 -2.24 9.59
C SER A 89 9.70 -3.01 10.05
N VAL A 90 9.22 -3.92 9.20
CA VAL A 90 8.01 -4.71 9.48
C VAL A 90 8.10 -5.49 10.78
N GLY A 91 9.31 -6.00 11.11
CA GLY A 91 9.52 -6.84 12.31
C GLY A 91 9.65 -6.07 13.61
N ALA A 92 9.96 -4.76 13.55
CA ALA A 92 10.21 -3.95 14.76
C ALA A 92 8.96 -3.22 15.26
N ALA A 93 7.92 -3.09 14.43
CA ALA A 93 6.72 -2.34 14.76
C ALA A 93 5.61 -3.26 15.30
N GLY A 94 4.92 -2.80 16.36
CA GLY A 94 3.77 -3.49 16.94
C GLY A 94 2.50 -3.32 16.08
N PHE A 95 1.44 -4.04 16.44
CA PHE A 95 0.14 -3.98 15.76
C PHE A 95 -0.39 -2.54 15.65
N LEU A 96 -0.34 -1.78 16.77
CA LEU A 96 -0.82 -0.41 16.81
C LEU A 96 -0.03 0.51 15.87
N THR A 97 1.29 0.36 15.84
CA THR A 97 2.16 1.14 14.94
C THR A 97 1.80 0.90 13.47
N HIS A 98 1.57 -0.37 13.09
CA HIS A 98 1.14 -0.70 11.73
C HIS A 98 -0.25 -0.14 11.40
N ALA A 99 -1.18 -0.15 12.38
CA ALA A 99 -2.50 0.43 12.21
C ALA A 99 -2.43 1.96 12.00
N MET A 100 -1.69 2.66 12.86
CA MET A 100 -1.48 4.11 12.72
C MET A 100 -0.80 4.47 11.40
N MET A 101 0.21 3.70 11.01
CA MET A 101 0.92 3.89 9.75
C MET A 101 -0.01 3.69 8.54
N GLY A 102 -0.83 2.64 8.56
CA GLY A 102 -1.81 2.38 7.51
C GLY A 102 -2.84 3.49 7.37
N GLY A 103 -3.42 3.93 8.49
CA GLY A 103 -4.37 5.03 8.52
C GLY A 103 -3.76 6.35 8.04
N ALA A 104 -2.58 6.71 8.55
CA ALA A 104 -1.87 7.91 8.13
C ALA A 104 -1.49 7.87 6.64
N ALA A 105 -1.03 6.72 6.14
CA ALA A 105 -0.68 6.56 4.73
C ALA A 105 -1.90 6.71 3.81
N ALA A 106 -3.08 6.20 4.20
CA ALA A 106 -4.31 6.36 3.43
C ALA A 106 -4.77 7.82 3.37
N ILE A 107 -4.70 8.53 4.49
CA ILE A 107 -5.00 9.96 4.55
C ILE A 107 -4.01 10.75 3.68
N LEU A 108 -2.72 10.50 3.82
CA LEU A 108 -1.68 11.15 3.00
C LEU A 108 -1.85 10.85 1.52
N HIS A 109 -2.21 9.62 1.15
CA HIS A 109 -2.50 9.26 -0.24
C HIS A 109 -3.67 10.07 -0.79
N GLY A 110 -4.80 10.12 -0.07
CA GLY A 110 -5.96 10.90 -0.50
C GLY A 110 -5.67 12.41 -0.58
N LEU A 111 -4.91 12.96 0.37
CA LEU A 111 -4.46 14.36 0.32
C LEU A 111 -3.53 14.61 -0.87
N SER A 112 -2.64 13.68 -1.20
CA SER A 112 -1.79 13.78 -2.38
C SER A 112 -2.60 13.78 -3.67
N MET A 113 -3.64 12.95 -3.76
CA MET A 113 -4.58 12.96 -4.90
C MET A 113 -5.30 14.29 -5.02
N VAL A 114 -5.81 14.84 -3.91
CA VAL A 114 -6.47 16.16 -3.89
C VAL A 114 -5.50 17.24 -4.35
N LEU A 115 -4.26 17.23 -3.86
CA LEU A 115 -3.23 18.21 -4.27
C LEU A 115 -2.96 18.12 -5.79
N LEU A 116 -2.81 16.90 -6.32
CA LEU A 116 -2.62 16.70 -7.76
C LEU A 116 -3.83 17.21 -8.57
N LEU A 117 -5.05 16.94 -8.12
CA LEU A 117 -6.24 17.45 -8.78
C LEU A 117 -6.33 18.98 -8.72
N LEU A 118 -6.01 19.60 -7.59
CA LEU A 118 -5.99 21.07 -7.48
C LEU A 118 -5.01 21.73 -8.45
N VAL A 119 -3.90 21.04 -8.78
CA VAL A 119 -2.90 21.56 -9.73
C VAL A 119 -3.31 21.33 -11.18
N PHE A 120 -3.86 20.16 -11.52
CA PHE A 120 -4.09 19.76 -12.90
C PHE A 120 -5.56 19.88 -13.34
N ASP A 121 -6.52 19.86 -12.40
CA ASP A 121 -7.96 19.91 -12.66
C ASP A 121 -8.72 20.41 -11.42
N PRO A 122 -8.59 21.72 -11.09
CA PRO A 122 -9.16 22.30 -9.87
C PRO A 122 -10.68 22.24 -9.79
N GLU A 123 -11.36 22.12 -10.93
CA GLU A 123 -12.83 22.04 -11.02
C GLU A 123 -13.36 20.61 -10.94
N SER A 124 -12.49 19.64 -10.65
CA SER A 124 -12.86 18.24 -10.61
C SER A 124 -13.92 17.97 -9.54
N ALA A 125 -15.06 17.43 -9.93
CA ALA A 125 -16.12 16.98 -9.03
C ALA A 125 -15.71 15.83 -8.10
N ILE A 126 -14.53 15.24 -8.32
CA ILE A 126 -13.99 14.12 -7.50
C ILE A 126 -13.39 14.63 -6.19
N ILE A 127 -12.91 15.90 -6.14
CA ILE A 127 -12.25 16.46 -4.95
C ILE A 127 -13.12 16.35 -3.69
N PRO A 128 -14.39 16.80 -3.68
CA PRO A 128 -15.26 16.65 -2.51
C PRO A 128 -15.48 15.19 -2.11
N ALA A 129 -15.60 14.28 -3.08
CA ALA A 129 -15.78 12.86 -2.82
C ALA A 129 -14.54 12.25 -2.13
N ILE A 130 -13.34 12.59 -2.57
CA ILE A 130 -12.09 12.14 -1.92
C ILE A 130 -12.04 12.67 -0.48
N LEU A 131 -12.27 13.97 -0.28
CA LEU A 131 -12.24 14.59 1.06
C LEU A 131 -13.24 13.95 2.01
N TRP A 132 -14.44 13.64 1.53
CA TRP A 132 -15.45 12.97 2.34
C TRP A 132 -15.07 11.55 2.75
N THR A 133 -14.42 10.81 1.84
CA THR A 133 -14.03 9.41 2.08
C THR A 133 -12.70 9.24 2.82
N LEU A 134 -11.91 10.32 3.02
CA LEU A 134 -10.59 10.25 3.68
C LEU A 134 -10.62 9.53 5.03
N TRP A 135 -11.59 9.89 5.89
CA TRP A 135 -11.69 9.30 7.22
C TRP A 135 -12.04 7.82 7.19
N ILE A 136 -12.96 7.45 6.30
CA ILE A 136 -13.38 6.05 6.12
C ILE A 136 -12.21 5.25 5.58
N SER A 137 -11.53 5.75 4.55
CA SER A 137 -10.34 5.10 3.98
C SER A 137 -9.22 4.95 5.02
N GLY A 138 -8.99 5.99 5.84
CA GLY A 138 -8.03 5.95 6.94
C GLY A 138 -8.35 4.89 7.97
N LEU A 139 -9.60 4.77 8.41
CA LEU A 139 -10.05 3.75 9.38
C LEU A 139 -9.95 2.34 8.79
N VAL A 140 -10.40 2.14 7.55
CA VAL A 140 -10.30 0.86 6.86
C VAL A 140 -8.84 0.45 6.70
N ALA A 141 -7.97 1.37 6.26
CA ALA A 141 -6.54 1.11 6.13
C ALA A 141 -5.87 0.82 7.48
N ALA A 142 -6.27 1.49 8.56
CA ALA A 142 -5.75 1.21 9.90
C ALA A 142 -6.08 -0.21 10.38
N ILE A 143 -7.23 -0.76 9.99
CA ILE A 143 -7.63 -2.12 10.34
C ILE A 143 -6.98 -3.15 9.42
N THR A 144 -6.98 -2.90 8.11
CA THR A 144 -6.51 -3.86 7.10
C THR A 144 -4.99 -3.97 7.06
N THR A 145 -4.26 -2.86 7.29
CA THR A 145 -2.79 -2.85 7.20
C THR A 145 -2.11 -3.85 8.12
N PRO A 146 -2.36 -3.91 9.43
CA PRO A 146 -1.68 -4.87 10.30
C PRO A 146 -2.02 -6.31 9.96
N ILE A 147 -3.22 -6.58 9.45
CA ILE A 147 -3.66 -7.93 9.04
C ILE A 147 -2.89 -8.36 7.79
N LEU A 148 -2.87 -7.51 6.77
CA LEU A 148 -2.20 -7.80 5.51
C LEU A 148 -0.67 -7.87 5.68
N LEU A 149 -0.07 -6.98 6.48
CA LEU A 149 1.37 -7.04 6.77
C LEU A 149 1.77 -8.35 7.45
N ARG A 150 0.98 -8.85 8.40
CA ARG A 150 1.21 -10.17 9.00
C ARG A 150 1.09 -11.30 7.99
N GLY A 151 0.10 -11.21 7.09
CA GLY A 151 -0.06 -12.15 5.97
C GLY A 151 1.17 -12.16 5.06
N MET A 152 1.68 -10.98 4.69
CA MET A 152 2.88 -10.83 3.85
C MET A 152 4.13 -11.39 4.51
N VAL A 153 4.32 -11.17 5.82
CA VAL A 153 5.45 -11.75 6.57
C VAL A 153 5.37 -13.28 6.56
N ARG A 154 4.19 -13.86 6.85
CA ARG A 154 4.00 -15.31 6.81
C ARG A 154 4.26 -15.89 5.41
N LEU A 155 3.80 -15.19 4.38
CA LEU A 155 4.05 -15.57 2.99
C LEU A 155 5.56 -15.53 2.68
N GLU A 156 6.26 -14.50 3.16
CA GLU A 156 7.71 -14.38 3.01
C GLU A 156 8.45 -15.52 3.69
N ASP A 157 8.07 -15.88 4.91
CA ASP A 157 8.65 -17.01 5.66
C ASP A 157 8.43 -18.34 4.94
N TRP A 158 7.34 -18.49 4.21
CA TRP A 158 7.05 -19.68 3.44
C TRP A 158 7.94 -19.83 2.19
N PHE A 159 8.30 -18.70 1.57
CA PHE A 159 9.19 -18.69 0.40
C PHE A 159 10.67 -18.62 0.74
N LEU A 160 11.04 -18.33 1.99
CA LEU A 160 12.43 -18.40 2.42
C LEU A 160 12.81 -19.86 2.67
N PRO A 161 13.88 -20.38 2.03
CA PRO A 161 14.35 -21.74 2.31
C PRO A 161 14.71 -21.80 3.80
N ARG A 162 14.14 -22.78 4.51
CA ARG A 162 14.31 -23.07 5.95
C ARG A 162 15.77 -23.38 6.39
N GLY A 163 16.78 -23.05 5.57
CA GLY A 163 18.18 -23.41 5.78
C GLY A 163 19.13 -22.26 6.16
N ARG A 164 18.69 -21.02 6.24
CA ARG A 164 19.55 -19.93 6.76
C ARG A 164 19.32 -19.75 8.27
N ASN A 165 19.87 -20.70 9.05
CA ASN A 165 20.20 -20.43 10.44
C ASN A 165 21.06 -19.16 10.48
N VAL A 166 20.48 -18.04 10.86
CA VAL A 166 21.21 -16.83 11.25
C VAL A 166 21.78 -17.09 12.67
N SER A 167 22.57 -18.15 12.82
CA SER A 167 23.38 -18.44 14.02
C SER A 167 24.78 -17.85 13.88
N GLY A 168 24.88 -16.60 13.41
CA GLY A 168 26.17 -15.93 13.16
C GLY A 168 26.34 -14.57 13.79
N VAL A 169 25.42 -14.12 14.68
CA VAL A 169 25.62 -12.86 15.44
C VAL A 169 25.29 -13.12 16.91
N ARG A 170 26.06 -13.98 17.55
CA ARG A 170 26.29 -13.92 18.98
C ARG A 170 27.78 -13.99 19.20
N SER A 171 28.35 -12.99 19.83
CA SER A 171 29.68 -12.75 20.35
C SER A 171 30.51 -11.73 19.55
N ARG A 172 30.36 -10.45 19.86
CA ARG A 172 31.48 -9.66 20.39
C ARG A 172 30.94 -8.33 20.89
#